data_0e2f6d7527c31b6b5d6ad7a76de2ea4c
#
_entry.id   0e2f6d7527c31b6b5d6ad7a76de2ea4c
#
_cell.length_a   1.000
_cell.length_b   1.000
_cell.length_c   1.000
_cell.angle_alpha   90.00
_cell.angle_beta   90.00
_cell.angle_gamma   90.00
#
_symmetry.space_group_name_H-M   'P 1'
#
loop_
_entity.id
_entity.type
_entity.pdbx_description
1 polymer ?
#
loop_
_entity_poly.entity_id
_entity_poly.type
_entity_poly.pdbx_seq_one_letter_code
_entity_poly.pdbx_strand_id
1 'polypeptide(L)'
;MATASAGARVRRTRRIWIGVLSVALFVFVWTLRFNTLGGALGGFDDDHFVPFGYAKQVQAGDQPLRDFAGIGLQGVWPSLTFELSAMAQTWLGNQLRSEALLTVTGIAAAAVLTFLAAVHIAPIWIAMSAAMLGAFLGTRLYNYPKVLVLGAAVLVIARYAQRASLAGVAALAVVTVVGFLFRHDFAIYVGIGSIAVMIAAAGSIRTALAQVGRYTVIVVVLLTPSLIVVQRYAGLRSYLQDSLISVNEESARTERRELSFVASSGDGRRLNPWNFFDEEPNAVKWLFYVSWVLPLVAVVIAVRPSPQWRQWRPALVALALMAFVLIPAFLRGNTAARFGDMAPVTAVLFAASLAWVFREDASRRALVGGGSAAVVLMAATVQSVWAIGGVTNDLDVSGWSHSPAAIVSQSSRRWAELQQLPRAYWAGTPESPSIAAVQYLHACTRPSDRVLVISYQPELLPLADRRFAGGRASVIPGLVTDDDHQRQLIRFWERQSVPIVLVEPAEEHAFEIPILYKHLIERYVDSGPLPVNGGTVLHVYAERSRQPSGAFGPSALPCFQ
;
A
#
# COMPACT_ATOMS: atom_id res chain seq x y z
N MET A 1 45.21 -13.79 -23.49
CA MET A 1 45.07 -13.27 -22.11
C MET A 1 44.49 -11.86 -22.02
N ALA A 2 44.79 -10.93 -22.93
CA ALA A 2 44.31 -9.52 -22.87
C ALA A 2 42.78 -9.36 -22.98
N THR A 3 42.09 -10.15 -23.79
CA THR A 3 40.62 -10.08 -23.99
C THR A 3 39.81 -10.52 -22.77
N ALA A 4 40.32 -11.49 -22.00
CA ALA A 4 39.66 -11.95 -20.77
C ALA A 4 39.71 -10.88 -19.65
N SER A 5 40.80 -10.12 -19.57
CA SER A 5 40.94 -9.03 -18.58
C SER A 5 40.07 -7.83 -18.90
N ALA A 6 39.88 -7.50 -20.19
CA ALA A 6 38.98 -6.41 -20.60
C ALA A 6 37.52 -6.72 -20.27
N GLY A 7 37.04 -7.93 -20.51
CA GLY A 7 35.68 -8.35 -20.18
C GLY A 7 35.41 -8.40 -18.67
N ALA A 8 36.39 -8.73 -17.84
CA ALA A 8 36.28 -8.70 -16.39
C ALA A 8 36.19 -7.26 -15.87
N ARG A 9 36.96 -6.33 -16.44
CA ARG A 9 36.92 -4.90 -16.08
C ARG A 9 35.58 -4.27 -16.43
N VAL A 10 35.02 -4.50 -17.62
CA VAL A 10 33.71 -4.00 -18.03
C VAL A 10 32.61 -4.50 -17.09
N ARG A 11 32.61 -5.79 -16.74
CA ARG A 11 31.63 -6.37 -15.78
C ARG A 11 31.76 -5.76 -14.38
N ARG A 12 32.99 -5.50 -13.91
CA ARG A 12 33.21 -4.85 -12.60
C ARG A 12 32.68 -3.42 -12.60
N THR A 13 33.00 -2.64 -13.62
CA THR A 13 32.51 -1.25 -13.79
C THR A 13 30.99 -1.20 -13.81
N ARG A 14 30.32 -2.08 -14.58
CA ARG A 14 28.86 -2.16 -14.62
C ARG A 14 28.25 -2.45 -13.25
N ARG A 15 28.84 -3.36 -12.46
CA ARG A 15 28.35 -3.66 -11.09
C ARG A 15 28.49 -2.46 -10.16
N ILE A 16 29.59 -1.73 -10.24
CA ILE A 16 29.81 -0.50 -9.45
C ILE A 16 28.71 0.52 -9.79
N TRP A 17 28.46 0.77 -11.08
CA TRP A 17 27.42 1.72 -11.49
C TRP A 17 26.02 1.30 -11.04
N ILE A 18 25.67 0.03 -11.12
CA ILE A 18 24.39 -0.46 -10.59
C ILE A 18 24.29 -0.18 -9.08
N GLY A 19 25.37 -0.42 -8.33
CA GLY A 19 25.38 -0.13 -6.90
C GLY A 19 25.21 1.37 -6.60
N VAL A 20 25.98 2.23 -7.26
CA VAL A 20 25.89 3.70 -7.10
C VAL A 20 24.50 4.22 -7.44
N LEU A 21 23.94 3.78 -8.58
CA LEU A 21 22.61 4.18 -9.02
C LEU A 21 21.50 3.66 -8.10
N SER A 22 21.67 2.46 -7.51
CA SER A 22 20.74 1.94 -6.50
C SER A 22 20.70 2.81 -5.25
N VAL A 23 21.86 3.22 -4.76
CA VAL A 23 21.96 4.13 -3.60
C VAL A 23 21.39 5.51 -3.95
N ALA A 24 21.72 6.06 -5.10
CA ALA A 24 21.20 7.35 -5.57
C ALA A 24 19.66 7.32 -5.69
N LEU A 25 19.10 6.26 -6.29
CA LEU A 25 17.66 6.06 -6.40
C LEU A 25 17.00 5.93 -5.02
N PHE A 26 17.60 5.16 -4.12
CA PHE A 26 17.11 5.03 -2.75
C PHE A 26 17.03 6.39 -2.05
N VAL A 27 18.14 7.14 -2.05
CA VAL A 27 18.22 8.46 -1.41
C VAL A 27 17.22 9.43 -2.04
N PHE A 28 17.13 9.44 -3.38
CA PHE A 28 16.18 10.29 -4.09
C PHE A 28 14.73 9.99 -3.67
N VAL A 29 14.29 8.74 -3.79
CA VAL A 29 12.90 8.36 -3.47
C VAL A 29 12.62 8.55 -1.99
N TRP A 30 13.58 8.22 -1.12
CA TRP A 30 13.43 8.39 0.31
C TRP A 30 13.25 9.86 0.69
N THR A 31 14.13 10.75 0.22
CA THR A 31 14.04 12.20 0.53
C THR A 31 12.84 12.84 -0.13
N LEU A 32 12.49 12.46 -1.37
CA LEU A 32 11.28 12.92 -2.04
C LEU A 32 10.04 12.64 -1.18
N ARG A 33 9.85 11.38 -0.77
CA ARG A 33 8.67 10.96 0.01
C ARG A 33 8.67 11.45 1.45
N PHE A 34 9.84 11.54 2.07
CA PHE A 34 9.95 12.05 3.45
C PHE A 34 9.67 13.56 3.52
N ASN A 35 10.19 14.32 2.57
CA ASN A 35 10.08 15.77 2.58
C ASN A 35 8.69 16.28 2.15
N THR A 36 7.89 15.45 1.45
CA THR A 36 6.49 15.77 1.10
C THR A 36 5.52 15.53 2.25
N LEU A 37 5.96 14.86 3.33
CA LEU A 37 5.16 14.72 4.55
C LEU A 37 4.95 16.07 5.22
N GLY A 38 3.93 16.15 6.08
CA GLY A 38 3.62 17.37 6.85
C GLY A 38 2.14 17.73 6.80
N GLY A 39 1.76 18.77 7.54
CA GLY A 39 0.36 19.21 7.67
C GLY A 39 -0.40 18.52 8.80
N ALA A 40 -1.72 18.66 8.80
CA ALA A 40 -2.59 18.33 9.93
C ALA A 40 -2.45 16.88 10.45
N LEU A 41 -2.22 15.90 9.60
CA LEU A 41 -2.03 14.50 10.02
C LEU A 41 -0.58 14.01 9.78
N GLY A 42 0.38 14.93 9.75
CA GLY A 42 1.77 14.60 9.46
C GLY A 42 1.98 14.15 8.01
N GLY A 43 1.01 14.36 7.12
CA GLY A 43 1.03 13.92 5.72
C GLY A 43 0.63 12.46 5.50
N PHE A 44 0.02 11.84 6.50
CA PHE A 44 -0.54 10.49 6.38
C PHE A 44 -2.01 10.55 5.96
N ASP A 45 -2.41 9.63 5.10
CA ASP A 45 -3.83 9.39 4.77
C ASP A 45 -4.57 8.76 5.96
N ASP A 46 -5.89 8.95 6.03
CA ASP A 46 -6.75 8.34 7.06
C ASP A 46 -6.59 6.81 7.12
N ASP A 47 -6.55 6.15 5.96
CA ASP A 47 -6.32 4.70 5.86
C ASP A 47 -5.02 4.22 6.55
N HIS A 48 -4.01 5.10 6.68
CA HIS A 48 -2.75 4.78 7.37
C HIS A 48 -2.95 4.56 8.86
N PHE A 49 -3.90 5.29 9.47
CA PHE A 49 -4.16 5.20 10.90
C PHE A 49 -4.86 3.90 11.31
N VAL A 50 -5.43 3.15 10.37
CA VAL A 50 -5.98 1.81 10.64
C VAL A 50 -4.88 0.85 11.10
N PRO A 51 -3.82 0.54 10.31
CA PRO A 51 -2.73 -0.30 10.80
C PRO A 51 -1.98 0.31 11.99
N PHE A 52 -1.89 1.64 12.06
CA PHE A 52 -1.30 2.32 13.21
C PHE A 52 -2.11 2.11 14.50
N GLY A 53 -3.43 2.15 14.43
CA GLY A 53 -4.32 1.81 15.56
C GLY A 53 -4.15 0.37 16.03
N TYR A 54 -4.04 -0.59 15.09
CA TYR A 54 -3.74 -1.99 15.43
C TYR A 54 -2.34 -2.15 16.04
N ALA A 55 -1.35 -1.39 15.57
CA ALA A 55 -0.02 -1.38 16.16
C ALA A 55 -0.03 -0.96 17.64
N LYS A 56 -0.88 0.02 18.01
CA LYS A 56 -1.07 0.42 19.41
C LYS A 56 -1.66 -0.70 20.28
N GLN A 57 -2.55 -1.52 19.75
CA GLN A 57 -3.05 -2.69 20.47
C GLN A 57 -1.93 -3.70 20.74
N VAL A 58 -1.12 -4.01 19.71
CA VAL A 58 0.02 -4.93 19.86
C VAL A 58 1.04 -4.42 20.87
N GLN A 59 1.36 -3.12 20.86
CA GLN A 59 2.23 -2.49 21.85
C GLN A 59 1.71 -2.59 23.28
N ALA A 60 0.38 -2.57 23.43
CA ALA A 60 -0.28 -2.74 24.73
C ALA A 60 -0.38 -4.22 25.18
N GLY A 61 0.14 -5.17 24.41
CA GLY A 61 0.15 -6.60 24.71
C GLY A 61 -1.08 -7.36 24.23
N ASP A 62 -1.97 -6.71 23.49
CA ASP A 62 -3.11 -7.39 22.86
C ASP A 62 -2.63 -8.25 21.69
N GLN A 63 -3.23 -9.41 21.53
CA GLN A 63 -2.89 -10.35 20.46
C GLN A 63 -3.95 -10.35 19.36
N PRO A 64 -3.52 -10.29 18.08
CA PRO A 64 -4.42 -10.44 16.94
C PRO A 64 -5.25 -11.71 17.03
N LEU A 65 -6.50 -11.65 16.58
CA LEU A 65 -7.50 -12.72 16.57
C LEU A 65 -7.97 -13.18 17.97
N ARG A 66 -7.25 -12.89 19.04
CA ARG A 66 -7.65 -13.19 20.41
C ARG A 66 -8.35 -12.01 21.10
N ASP A 67 -7.68 -10.86 21.11
CA ASP A 67 -8.10 -9.69 21.86
C ASP A 67 -8.75 -8.62 20.96
N PHE A 68 -8.46 -8.68 19.70
CA PHE A 68 -9.11 -7.93 18.65
C PHE A 68 -9.21 -8.82 17.40
N ALA A 69 -10.39 -8.86 16.85
CA ALA A 69 -10.69 -9.63 15.67
C ALA A 69 -11.10 -8.66 14.56
N GLY A 70 -10.70 -8.97 13.40
CA GLY A 70 -11.17 -8.31 12.23
C GLY A 70 -10.78 -9.17 11.06
N ILE A 71 -11.72 -9.93 10.58
CA ILE A 71 -11.72 -10.45 9.23
C ILE A 71 -12.70 -9.54 8.54
N GLY A 72 -12.31 -8.95 7.45
CA GLY A 72 -13.12 -7.98 6.75
C GLY A 72 -12.26 -6.90 6.11
N LEU A 73 -12.88 -5.88 5.53
CA LEU A 73 -12.21 -4.76 4.84
C LEU A 73 -11.15 -4.06 5.70
N GLN A 74 -11.33 -4.08 7.01
CA GLN A 74 -10.36 -3.62 8.00
C GLN A 74 -9.82 -4.80 8.82
N GLY A 75 -9.73 -5.97 8.19
CA GLY A 75 -9.28 -7.19 8.83
C GLY A 75 -7.91 -7.09 9.43
N VAL A 76 -7.80 -7.65 10.62
CA VAL A 76 -6.58 -7.65 11.43
C VAL A 76 -5.58 -8.66 10.93
N TRP A 77 -6.03 -9.64 10.19
CA TRP A 77 -5.18 -10.71 9.72
C TRP A 77 -5.12 -10.72 8.18
N PRO A 78 -3.95 -10.81 7.60
CA PRO A 78 -2.61 -11.00 8.17
C PRO A 78 -2.06 -9.76 8.88
N SER A 79 -1.19 -9.99 9.87
CA SER A 79 -0.82 -9.00 10.89
C SER A 79 0.50 -8.26 10.63
N LEU A 80 1.29 -8.66 9.65
CA LEU A 80 2.67 -8.19 9.49
C LEU A 80 2.79 -6.66 9.34
N THR A 81 1.82 -6.01 8.71
CA THR A 81 1.84 -4.54 8.52
C THR A 81 1.85 -3.81 9.86
N PHE A 82 0.92 -4.14 10.75
CA PHE A 82 0.83 -3.45 12.04
C PHE A 82 1.82 -4.00 13.08
N GLU A 83 2.29 -5.23 12.95
CA GLU A 83 3.41 -5.73 13.77
C GLU A 83 4.70 -4.99 13.47
N LEU A 84 5.00 -4.73 12.18
CA LEU A 84 6.16 -3.90 11.81
C LEU A 84 6.00 -2.45 12.26
N SER A 85 4.80 -1.89 12.19
CA SER A 85 4.50 -0.57 12.74
C SER A 85 4.72 -0.56 14.27
N ALA A 86 4.23 -1.56 15.00
CA ALA A 86 4.45 -1.70 16.44
C ALA A 86 5.94 -1.80 16.78
N MET A 87 6.71 -2.58 16.02
CA MET A 87 8.16 -2.68 16.20
C MET A 87 8.86 -1.34 15.94
N ALA A 88 8.50 -0.65 14.85
CA ALA A 88 9.06 0.66 14.52
C ALA A 88 8.79 1.68 15.65
N GLN A 89 7.56 1.73 16.16
CA GLN A 89 7.19 2.59 17.28
C GLN A 89 7.95 2.22 18.58
N THR A 90 8.13 0.92 18.81
CA THR A 90 8.86 0.46 20.01
C THR A 90 10.35 0.82 19.95
N TRP A 91 11.00 0.67 18.80
CA TRP A 91 12.43 0.87 18.65
C TRP A 91 12.82 2.33 18.38
N LEU A 92 12.00 3.06 17.64
CA LEU A 92 12.30 4.43 17.19
C LEU A 92 11.53 5.50 17.98
N GLY A 93 10.61 5.08 18.84
CA GLY A 93 9.76 5.94 19.66
C GLY A 93 8.33 6.05 19.14
N ASN A 94 7.40 6.31 20.05
CA ASN A 94 5.97 6.47 19.78
C ASN A 94 5.66 7.84 19.14
N GLN A 95 6.03 8.00 17.87
CA GLN A 95 5.99 9.23 17.09
C GLN A 95 5.64 8.93 15.64
N LEU A 96 5.00 9.88 14.94
CA LEU A 96 4.71 9.71 13.51
C LEU A 96 5.97 9.61 12.66
N ARG A 97 7.11 10.13 13.15
CA ARG A 97 8.41 9.93 12.52
C ARG A 97 8.75 8.44 12.35
N SER A 98 8.43 7.59 13.31
CA SER A 98 8.71 6.15 13.24
C SER A 98 7.92 5.48 12.11
N GLU A 99 6.65 5.86 11.92
CA GLU A 99 5.83 5.44 10.79
C GLU A 99 6.39 5.95 9.46
N ALA A 100 6.80 7.22 9.41
CA ALA A 100 7.42 7.80 8.23
C ALA A 100 8.69 7.04 7.82
N LEU A 101 9.58 6.76 8.78
CA LEU A 101 10.80 6.00 8.53
C LEU A 101 10.51 4.59 7.99
N LEU A 102 9.54 3.89 8.57
CA LEU A 102 9.15 2.56 8.13
C LEU A 102 8.62 2.58 6.69
N THR A 103 7.63 3.42 6.44
CA THR A 103 6.86 3.42 5.18
C THR A 103 7.68 3.98 4.02
N VAL A 104 8.36 5.10 4.23
CA VAL A 104 9.21 5.72 3.20
C VAL A 104 10.40 4.83 2.85
N THR A 105 11.01 4.16 3.85
CA THR A 105 12.09 3.19 3.59
C THR A 105 11.59 2.01 2.78
N GLY A 106 10.39 1.50 3.07
CA GLY A 106 9.76 0.42 2.30
C GLY A 106 9.52 0.81 0.84
N ILE A 107 9.01 2.02 0.58
CA ILE A 107 8.78 2.54 -0.77
C ILE A 107 10.11 2.74 -1.52
N ALA A 108 11.10 3.35 -0.89
CA ALA A 108 12.42 3.55 -1.50
C ALA A 108 13.12 2.21 -1.81
N ALA A 109 13.03 1.23 -0.93
CA ALA A 109 13.53 -0.12 -1.17
C ALA A 109 12.81 -0.79 -2.35
N ALA A 110 11.48 -0.63 -2.46
CA ALA A 110 10.71 -1.15 -3.60
C ALA A 110 11.17 -0.57 -4.95
N ALA A 111 11.45 0.73 -5.01
CA ALA A 111 11.98 1.37 -6.21
C ALA A 111 13.34 0.78 -6.60
N VAL A 112 14.24 0.56 -5.64
CA VAL A 112 15.54 -0.10 -5.88
C VAL A 112 15.37 -1.54 -6.35
N LEU A 113 14.50 -2.32 -5.73
CA LEU A 113 14.22 -3.70 -6.15
C LEU A 113 13.68 -3.76 -7.58
N THR A 114 12.80 -2.82 -7.93
CA THR A 114 12.26 -2.65 -9.29
C THR A 114 13.36 -2.31 -10.29
N PHE A 115 14.25 -1.37 -9.98
CA PHE A 115 15.41 -1.03 -10.78
C PHE A 115 16.33 -2.25 -10.99
N LEU A 116 16.66 -2.95 -9.91
CA LEU A 116 17.49 -4.15 -9.97
C LEU A 116 16.86 -5.26 -10.82
N ALA A 117 15.55 -5.44 -10.76
CA ALA A 117 14.85 -6.37 -11.65
C ALA A 117 14.92 -5.94 -13.12
N ALA A 118 14.66 -4.66 -13.39
CA ALA A 118 14.68 -4.11 -14.75
C ALA A 118 16.08 -4.16 -15.39
N VAL A 119 17.16 -3.92 -14.63
CA VAL A 119 18.57 -4.01 -15.11
C VAL A 119 18.95 -5.41 -15.58
N HIS A 120 18.26 -6.45 -15.14
CA HIS A 120 18.46 -7.80 -15.68
C HIS A 120 17.94 -7.93 -17.12
N ILE A 121 16.87 -7.19 -17.47
CA ILE A 121 16.14 -7.35 -18.74
C ILE A 121 16.49 -6.23 -19.73
N ALA A 122 16.82 -5.04 -19.25
CA ALA A 122 17.00 -3.82 -20.03
C ALA A 122 18.37 -3.14 -19.78
N PRO A 123 18.82 -2.27 -20.67
CA PRO A 123 19.93 -1.35 -20.40
C PRO A 123 19.72 -0.51 -19.15
N ILE A 124 20.81 -0.14 -18.48
CA ILE A 124 20.75 0.58 -17.18
C ILE A 124 19.90 1.85 -17.25
N TRP A 125 20.02 2.64 -18.32
CA TRP A 125 19.28 3.89 -18.47
C TRP A 125 17.77 3.67 -18.64
N ILE A 126 17.33 2.63 -19.40
CA ILE A 126 15.92 2.25 -19.51
C ILE A 126 15.39 1.76 -18.16
N ALA A 127 16.17 0.92 -17.48
CA ALA A 127 15.80 0.40 -16.16
C ALA A 127 15.64 1.50 -15.13
N MET A 128 16.54 2.50 -15.12
CA MET A 128 16.46 3.66 -14.23
C MET A 128 15.23 4.51 -14.55
N SER A 129 15.00 4.85 -15.83
CA SER A 129 13.82 5.63 -16.22
C SER A 129 12.51 4.94 -15.84
N ALA A 130 12.40 3.63 -16.04
CA ALA A 130 11.21 2.87 -15.65
C ALA A 130 11.01 2.84 -14.13
N ALA A 131 12.07 2.65 -13.35
CA ALA A 131 12.00 2.68 -11.89
C ALA A 131 11.63 4.07 -11.35
N MET A 132 12.15 5.13 -11.96
CA MET A 132 11.80 6.52 -11.64
C MET A 132 10.34 6.83 -11.94
N LEU A 133 9.83 6.41 -13.12
CA LEU A 133 8.41 6.57 -13.46
C LEU A 133 7.51 5.85 -12.45
N GLY A 134 7.90 4.62 -12.04
CA GLY A 134 7.18 3.90 -10.98
C GLY A 134 7.21 4.63 -9.63
N ALA A 135 8.34 5.25 -9.27
CA ALA A 135 8.46 6.03 -8.05
C ALA A 135 7.61 7.32 -8.08
N PHE A 136 7.53 7.98 -9.24
CA PHE A 136 6.71 9.18 -9.43
C PHE A 136 5.21 8.91 -9.43
N LEU A 137 4.75 7.73 -9.86
CA LEU A 137 3.34 7.37 -9.74
C LEU A 137 2.83 7.42 -8.31
N GLY A 138 3.73 7.30 -7.34
CA GLY A 138 3.44 7.51 -5.93
C GLY A 138 2.39 6.57 -5.37
N THR A 139 2.79 5.54 -4.68
CA THR A 139 1.87 4.81 -3.82
C THR A 139 1.63 5.58 -2.53
N ARG A 140 0.44 5.43 -1.93
CA ARG A 140 0.15 5.94 -0.59
C ARG A 140 1.05 5.26 0.44
N LEU A 141 1.43 5.96 1.49
CA LEU A 141 2.42 5.45 2.46
C LEU A 141 2.04 4.10 3.06
N TYR A 142 0.79 3.92 3.46
CA TYR A 142 0.31 2.65 4.03
C TYR A 142 0.34 1.47 3.03
N ASN A 143 0.49 1.75 1.75
CA ASN A 143 0.63 0.75 0.69
C ASN A 143 2.09 0.30 0.45
N TYR A 144 3.06 0.78 1.25
CA TYR A 144 4.46 0.35 1.14
C TYR A 144 4.64 -1.19 1.09
N PRO A 145 3.85 -2.02 1.82
CA PRO A 145 3.99 -3.46 1.74
C PRO A 145 3.71 -4.00 0.33
N LYS A 146 2.74 -3.42 -0.38
CA LYS A 146 2.37 -3.83 -1.74
C LYS A 146 3.55 -3.68 -2.68
N VAL A 147 4.11 -2.48 -2.77
CA VAL A 147 5.22 -2.21 -3.68
C VAL A 147 6.50 -2.92 -3.26
N LEU A 148 6.74 -3.11 -1.96
CA LEU A 148 7.91 -3.83 -1.45
C LEU A 148 7.86 -5.31 -1.83
N VAL A 149 6.72 -5.97 -1.60
CA VAL A 149 6.51 -7.38 -1.96
C VAL A 149 6.58 -7.58 -3.48
N LEU A 150 5.91 -6.71 -4.25
CA LEU A 150 5.94 -6.80 -5.72
C LEU A 150 7.35 -6.52 -6.26
N GLY A 151 8.06 -5.53 -5.70
CA GLY A 151 9.46 -5.25 -6.05
C GLY A 151 10.39 -6.43 -5.78
N ALA A 152 10.22 -7.09 -4.63
CA ALA A 152 10.97 -8.31 -4.31
C ALA A 152 10.61 -9.47 -5.26
N ALA A 153 9.31 -9.65 -5.54
CA ALA A 153 8.83 -10.70 -6.43
C ALA A 153 9.39 -10.55 -7.85
N VAL A 154 9.31 -9.37 -8.46
CA VAL A 154 9.84 -9.15 -9.82
C VAL A 154 11.35 -9.39 -9.89
N LEU A 155 12.10 -8.99 -8.86
CA LEU A 155 13.54 -9.24 -8.80
C LEU A 155 13.87 -10.74 -8.68
N VAL A 156 13.18 -11.46 -7.79
CA VAL A 156 13.42 -12.90 -7.59
C VAL A 156 12.99 -13.69 -8.82
N ILE A 157 11.87 -13.34 -9.47
CA ILE A 157 11.42 -13.93 -10.73
C ILE A 157 12.47 -13.71 -11.84
N ALA A 158 13.00 -12.48 -11.99
CA ALA A 158 14.02 -12.18 -12.99
C ALA A 158 15.32 -12.97 -12.74
N ARG A 159 15.76 -13.08 -11.50
CA ARG A 159 16.95 -13.87 -11.13
C ARG A 159 16.75 -15.36 -11.33
N TYR A 160 15.57 -15.88 -10.94
CA TYR A 160 15.25 -17.30 -11.12
C TYR A 160 15.21 -17.69 -12.60
N ALA A 161 14.64 -16.85 -13.47
CA ALA A 161 14.61 -17.07 -14.91
C ALA A 161 16.01 -17.20 -15.52
N GLN A 162 16.98 -16.44 -15.00
CA GLN A 162 18.38 -16.53 -15.46
C GLN A 162 19.09 -17.78 -14.95
N ARG A 163 18.81 -18.17 -13.70
CA ARG A 163 19.48 -19.29 -13.04
C ARG A 163 18.52 -19.98 -12.09
N ALA A 164 17.80 -20.96 -12.62
CA ALA A 164 16.96 -21.83 -11.81
C ALA A 164 17.83 -22.59 -10.79
N SER A 165 17.48 -22.46 -9.50
CA SER A 165 18.20 -23.08 -8.39
C SER A 165 17.26 -23.32 -7.21
N LEU A 166 17.64 -24.22 -6.31
CA LEU A 166 16.87 -24.47 -5.07
C LEU A 166 16.78 -23.21 -4.20
N ALA A 167 17.86 -22.42 -4.10
CA ALA A 167 17.85 -21.13 -3.41
C ALA A 167 16.86 -20.14 -4.04
N GLY A 168 16.74 -20.16 -5.38
CA GLY A 168 15.73 -19.36 -6.09
C GLY A 168 14.31 -19.83 -5.79
N VAL A 169 14.05 -21.15 -5.73
CA VAL A 169 12.74 -21.70 -5.30
C VAL A 169 12.41 -21.25 -3.87
N ALA A 170 13.37 -21.35 -2.95
CA ALA A 170 13.19 -20.89 -1.58
C ALA A 170 12.92 -19.37 -1.50
N ALA A 171 13.63 -18.57 -2.28
CA ALA A 171 13.41 -17.12 -2.32
C ALA A 171 12.00 -16.78 -2.86
N LEU A 172 11.51 -17.45 -3.90
CA LEU A 172 10.14 -17.31 -4.41
C LEU A 172 9.11 -17.66 -3.32
N ALA A 173 9.34 -18.76 -2.60
CA ALA A 173 8.46 -19.20 -1.51
C ALA A 173 8.45 -18.17 -0.36
N VAL A 174 9.60 -17.65 0.05
CA VAL A 174 9.70 -16.63 1.11
C VAL A 174 8.95 -15.37 0.71
N VAL A 175 9.13 -14.86 -0.52
CA VAL A 175 8.42 -13.65 -0.96
C VAL A 175 6.90 -13.88 -1.02
N THR A 176 6.45 -15.08 -1.41
CA THR A 176 5.02 -15.45 -1.38
C THR A 176 4.47 -15.46 0.05
N VAL A 177 5.21 -16.05 0.99
CA VAL A 177 4.82 -16.09 2.41
C VAL A 177 4.79 -14.69 3.03
N VAL A 178 5.81 -13.87 2.78
CA VAL A 178 5.84 -12.47 3.21
C VAL A 178 4.66 -11.70 2.60
N GLY A 179 4.36 -11.93 1.32
CA GLY A 179 3.18 -11.39 0.68
C GLY A 179 1.90 -11.78 1.40
N PHE A 180 1.72 -13.05 1.74
CA PHE A 180 0.57 -13.53 2.51
C PHE A 180 0.45 -12.85 3.87
N LEU A 181 1.57 -12.72 4.60
CA LEU A 181 1.60 -12.12 5.93
C LEU A 181 1.33 -10.62 5.93
N PHE A 182 1.56 -9.94 4.80
CA PHE A 182 1.11 -8.57 4.61
C PHE A 182 -0.36 -8.51 4.18
N ARG A 183 -0.75 -9.36 3.22
CA ARG A 183 -2.11 -9.41 2.66
C ARG A 183 -2.30 -10.67 1.80
N HIS A 184 -3.38 -11.40 1.98
CA HIS A 184 -3.62 -12.69 1.31
C HIS A 184 -3.50 -12.65 -0.21
N ASP A 185 -4.05 -11.62 -0.84
CA ASP A 185 -4.07 -11.47 -2.28
C ASP A 185 -2.66 -11.36 -2.89
N PHE A 186 -1.67 -10.84 -2.14
CA PHE A 186 -0.27 -10.85 -2.61
C PHE A 186 0.31 -12.24 -2.73
N ALA A 187 -0.06 -13.16 -1.83
CA ALA A 187 0.34 -14.55 -1.99
C ALA A 187 -0.19 -15.14 -3.30
N ILE A 188 -1.40 -14.76 -3.71
CA ILE A 188 -1.99 -15.22 -4.97
C ILE A 188 -1.20 -14.64 -6.16
N TYR A 189 -0.99 -13.33 -6.20
CA TYR A 189 -0.29 -12.67 -7.32
C TYR A 189 1.15 -13.16 -7.46
N VAL A 190 1.90 -13.16 -6.36
CA VAL A 190 3.29 -13.63 -6.31
C VAL A 190 3.37 -15.13 -6.57
N GLY A 191 2.43 -15.91 -6.04
CA GLY A 191 2.33 -17.35 -6.25
C GLY A 191 2.13 -17.72 -7.73
N ILE A 192 1.20 -17.04 -8.41
CA ILE A 192 0.98 -17.22 -9.85
C ILE A 192 2.26 -16.92 -10.64
N GLY A 193 2.92 -15.78 -10.38
CA GLY A 193 4.18 -15.43 -11.02
C GLY A 193 5.30 -16.44 -10.72
N SER A 194 5.38 -16.92 -9.47
CA SER A 194 6.38 -17.90 -9.03
C SER A 194 6.18 -19.26 -9.70
N ILE A 195 4.96 -19.76 -9.76
CA ILE A 195 4.65 -21.03 -10.42
C ILE A 195 4.89 -20.90 -11.94
N ALA A 196 4.46 -19.79 -12.54
CA ALA A 196 4.64 -19.55 -13.96
C ALA A 196 6.12 -19.52 -14.37
N VAL A 197 7.00 -18.83 -13.61
CA VAL A 197 8.43 -18.80 -13.92
C VAL A 197 9.09 -20.19 -13.77
N MET A 198 8.67 -20.96 -12.76
CA MET A 198 9.18 -22.32 -12.55
C MET A 198 8.79 -23.25 -13.70
N ILE A 199 7.55 -23.20 -14.16
CA ILE A 199 7.07 -24.00 -15.30
C ILE A 199 7.76 -23.55 -16.59
N ALA A 200 7.82 -22.26 -16.86
CA ALA A 200 8.40 -21.72 -18.08
C ALA A 200 9.93 -21.89 -18.19
N ALA A 201 10.63 -21.96 -17.05
CA ALA A 201 12.08 -22.21 -17.01
C ALA A 201 12.45 -23.70 -16.99
N ALA A 202 11.49 -24.59 -16.75
CA ALA A 202 11.76 -26.02 -16.67
C ALA A 202 11.99 -26.65 -18.05
N GLY A 203 13.01 -27.48 -18.18
CA GLY A 203 13.30 -28.23 -19.41
C GLY A 203 12.36 -29.44 -19.64
N SER A 204 11.59 -29.84 -18.62
CA SER A 204 10.63 -30.95 -18.70
C SER A 204 9.51 -30.77 -17.69
N ILE A 205 8.34 -31.38 -17.97
CA ILE A 205 7.19 -31.37 -17.04
C ILE A 205 7.54 -32.00 -15.68
N ARG A 206 8.38 -33.03 -15.67
CA ARG A 206 8.82 -33.67 -14.43
C ARG A 206 9.64 -32.69 -13.56
N THR A 207 10.52 -31.93 -14.18
CA THR A 207 11.31 -30.89 -13.49
C THR A 207 10.41 -29.77 -12.97
N ALA A 208 9.43 -29.34 -13.78
CA ALA A 208 8.46 -28.32 -13.37
C ALA A 208 7.67 -28.75 -12.13
N LEU A 209 7.09 -29.95 -12.17
CA LEU A 209 6.33 -30.51 -11.06
C LEU A 209 7.18 -30.67 -9.78
N ALA A 210 8.43 -31.12 -9.92
CA ALA A 210 9.35 -31.23 -8.78
C ALA A 210 9.68 -29.87 -8.16
N GLN A 211 9.86 -28.82 -8.96
CA GLN A 211 10.15 -27.46 -8.46
C GLN A 211 8.91 -26.84 -7.81
N VAL A 212 7.74 -26.96 -8.44
CA VAL A 212 6.47 -26.48 -7.88
C VAL A 212 6.16 -27.24 -6.58
N GLY A 213 6.38 -28.55 -6.53
CA GLY A 213 6.19 -29.35 -5.30
C GLY A 213 7.10 -28.87 -4.16
N ARG A 214 8.39 -28.62 -4.43
CA ARG A 214 9.33 -28.08 -3.42
C ARG A 214 8.90 -26.69 -2.96
N TYR A 215 8.51 -25.83 -3.88
CA TYR A 215 7.99 -24.50 -3.57
C TYR A 215 6.77 -24.57 -2.66
N THR A 216 5.79 -25.41 -2.99
CA THR A 216 4.57 -25.60 -2.20
C THR A 216 4.89 -26.09 -0.79
N VAL A 217 5.79 -27.09 -0.65
CA VAL A 217 6.23 -27.59 0.66
C VAL A 217 6.86 -26.47 1.49
N ILE A 218 7.76 -25.66 0.91
CA ILE A 218 8.40 -24.55 1.63
C ILE A 218 7.35 -23.51 2.05
N VAL A 219 6.42 -23.13 1.16
CA VAL A 219 5.34 -22.19 1.47
C VAL A 219 4.48 -22.71 2.64
N VAL A 220 4.04 -23.97 2.57
CA VAL A 220 3.23 -24.59 3.63
C VAL A 220 3.98 -24.60 4.96
N VAL A 221 5.23 -25.05 4.96
CA VAL A 221 6.06 -25.10 6.19
C VAL A 221 6.20 -23.70 6.80
N LEU A 222 6.49 -22.70 6.00
CA LEU A 222 6.68 -21.32 6.48
C LEU A 222 5.37 -20.67 6.94
N LEU A 223 4.22 -21.02 6.35
CA LEU A 223 2.91 -20.52 6.78
C LEU A 223 2.33 -21.26 7.99
N THR A 224 2.79 -22.47 8.27
CA THR A 224 2.23 -23.33 9.33
C THR A 224 2.11 -22.62 10.69
N PRO A 225 3.12 -21.88 11.20
CA PRO A 225 2.98 -21.17 12.48
C PRO A 225 1.80 -20.19 12.48
N SER A 226 1.65 -19.42 11.40
CA SER A 226 0.57 -18.45 11.19
C SER A 226 -0.79 -19.15 11.14
N LEU A 227 -0.90 -20.23 10.37
CA LEU A 227 -2.14 -21.00 10.23
C LEU A 227 -2.56 -21.68 11.54
N ILE A 228 -1.61 -22.08 12.39
CA ILE A 228 -1.90 -22.60 13.74
C ILE A 228 -2.54 -21.51 14.60
N VAL A 229 -2.02 -20.28 14.55
CA VAL A 229 -2.61 -19.14 15.28
C VAL A 229 -4.03 -18.87 14.80
N VAL A 230 -4.26 -18.83 13.48
CA VAL A 230 -5.59 -18.67 12.90
C VAL A 230 -6.53 -19.79 13.34
N GLN A 231 -6.10 -21.05 13.25
CA GLN A 231 -6.91 -22.21 13.66
C GLN A 231 -7.30 -22.13 15.13
N ARG A 232 -6.37 -21.69 15.99
CA ARG A 232 -6.58 -21.64 17.45
C ARG A 232 -7.60 -20.57 17.87
N TYR A 233 -7.56 -19.39 17.24
CA TYR A 233 -8.32 -18.23 17.70
C TYR A 233 -9.53 -17.86 16.84
N ALA A 234 -9.50 -18.13 15.56
CA ALA A 234 -10.59 -17.81 14.63
C ALA A 234 -11.22 -19.03 13.96
N GLY A 235 -10.48 -20.16 13.84
CA GLY A 235 -10.85 -21.29 13.02
C GLY A 235 -10.56 -21.04 11.52
N LEU A 236 -9.80 -21.92 10.89
CA LEU A 236 -9.40 -21.75 9.47
C LEU A 236 -10.60 -21.66 8.52
N ARG A 237 -11.66 -22.41 8.80
CA ARG A 237 -12.86 -22.38 7.95
C ARG A 237 -13.55 -21.03 8.02
N SER A 238 -13.85 -20.52 9.22
CA SER A 238 -14.45 -19.19 9.41
C SER A 238 -13.58 -18.11 8.78
N TYR A 239 -12.28 -18.16 9.06
CA TYR A 239 -11.31 -17.23 8.50
C TYR A 239 -11.36 -17.14 6.96
N LEU A 240 -11.41 -18.28 6.27
CA LEU A 240 -11.50 -18.31 4.81
C LEU A 240 -12.86 -17.81 4.30
N GLN A 241 -13.95 -18.20 4.96
CA GLN A 241 -15.30 -17.74 4.62
C GLN A 241 -15.42 -16.22 4.78
N ASP A 242 -15.00 -15.68 5.92
CA ASP A 242 -15.06 -14.24 6.19
C ASP A 242 -14.17 -13.43 5.24
N SER A 243 -13.00 -13.99 4.87
CA SER A 243 -12.12 -13.36 3.88
C SER A 243 -12.79 -13.27 2.49
N LEU A 244 -13.55 -14.29 2.08
CA LEU A 244 -14.28 -14.29 0.81
C LEU A 244 -15.48 -13.34 0.84
N ILE A 245 -16.23 -13.31 1.94
CA ILE A 245 -17.34 -12.37 2.13
C ILE A 245 -16.83 -10.93 2.01
N SER A 246 -15.75 -10.60 2.69
CA SER A 246 -15.16 -9.26 2.66
C SER A 246 -14.69 -8.82 1.27
N VAL A 247 -14.15 -9.74 0.46
CA VAL A 247 -13.80 -9.44 -0.94
C VAL A 247 -15.04 -9.12 -1.76
N ASN A 248 -16.14 -9.83 -1.54
CA ASN A 248 -17.40 -9.59 -2.25
C ASN A 248 -18.04 -8.25 -1.83
N GLU A 249 -18.07 -7.94 -0.55
CA GLU A 249 -18.57 -6.67 -0.02
C GLU A 249 -17.78 -5.49 -0.56
N GLU A 250 -16.44 -5.58 -0.55
CA GLU A 250 -15.59 -4.53 -1.15
C GLU A 250 -15.84 -4.38 -2.64
N SER A 251 -16.06 -5.48 -3.36
CA SER A 251 -16.34 -5.45 -4.79
C SER A 251 -17.69 -4.80 -5.12
N ALA A 252 -18.70 -5.02 -4.29
CA ALA A 252 -20.04 -4.44 -4.47
C ALA A 252 -20.05 -2.91 -4.27
N ARG A 253 -19.19 -2.38 -3.40
CA ARG A 253 -19.08 -0.94 -3.11
C ARG A 253 -18.30 -0.15 -4.16
N THR A 254 -17.59 -0.83 -5.04
CA THR A 254 -16.72 -0.17 -6.01
C THR A 254 -17.55 0.24 -7.23
N GLU A 255 -17.90 1.51 -7.34
CA GLU A 255 -18.54 2.05 -8.55
C GLU A 255 -17.64 1.80 -9.76
N ARG A 256 -18.19 1.18 -10.80
CA ARG A 256 -17.53 1.06 -12.10
C ARG A 256 -17.55 2.42 -12.77
N ARG A 257 -16.45 3.14 -12.71
CA ARG A 257 -16.30 4.39 -13.46
C ARG A 257 -16.20 4.06 -14.95
N GLU A 258 -16.98 4.77 -15.76
CA GLU A 258 -16.84 4.70 -17.20
C GLU A 258 -15.45 5.16 -17.65
N LEU A 259 -14.77 4.31 -18.43
CA LEU A 259 -13.44 4.56 -18.97
C LEU A 259 -13.48 5.22 -20.37
N SER A 260 -14.49 6.01 -20.65
CA SER A 260 -14.56 6.78 -21.91
C SER A 260 -13.60 7.97 -21.87
N PHE A 261 -12.80 8.17 -22.91
CA PHE A 261 -12.02 9.40 -23.03
C PHE A 261 -12.97 10.58 -23.17
N VAL A 262 -12.91 11.51 -22.26
CA VAL A 262 -13.70 12.74 -22.31
C VAL A 262 -12.90 13.76 -23.08
N ALA A 263 -13.44 14.27 -24.18
CA ALA A 263 -12.98 15.52 -24.72
C ALA A 263 -13.37 16.60 -23.70
N SER A 264 -12.43 17.08 -22.91
CA SER A 264 -12.72 18.16 -22.00
C SER A 264 -12.87 19.45 -22.77
N SER A 265 -14.02 19.99 -22.82
CA SER A 265 -14.24 21.34 -23.32
C SER A 265 -15.51 21.94 -22.72
N GLY A 266 -15.52 22.09 -21.40
CA GLY A 266 -16.43 23.05 -20.77
C GLY A 266 -16.09 24.49 -21.11
N ASP A 267 -14.83 24.81 -21.42
CA ASP A 267 -14.32 26.19 -21.52
C ASP A 267 -13.97 26.69 -22.93
N GLY A 268 -14.39 26.00 -23.99
CA GLY A 268 -14.11 26.45 -25.37
C GLY A 268 -12.62 26.50 -25.74
N ARG A 269 -11.72 26.03 -24.92
CA ARG A 269 -10.28 25.91 -25.23
C ARG A 269 -10.08 24.84 -26.28
N ARG A 270 -9.43 25.19 -27.39
CA ARG A 270 -9.03 24.23 -28.42
C ARG A 270 -8.20 23.14 -27.75
N LEU A 271 -8.59 21.88 -27.95
CA LEU A 271 -7.82 20.72 -27.52
C LEU A 271 -6.39 20.86 -28.03
N ASN A 272 -5.47 21.19 -27.14
CA ASN A 272 -4.05 21.13 -27.44
C ASN A 272 -3.60 19.67 -27.27
N PRO A 273 -3.20 18.95 -28.34
CA PRO A 273 -2.77 17.57 -28.25
C PRO A 273 -1.65 17.35 -27.22
N TRP A 274 -0.84 18.38 -26.96
CA TRP A 274 0.26 18.32 -26.01
C TRP A 274 -0.20 18.35 -24.55
N ASN A 275 -1.36 18.92 -24.25
CA ASN A 275 -1.91 19.02 -22.90
C ASN A 275 -2.99 17.95 -22.63
N PHE A 276 -3.31 17.12 -23.64
CA PHE A 276 -4.37 16.13 -23.52
C PHE A 276 -4.14 15.14 -22.36
N PHE A 277 -2.89 14.76 -22.11
CA PHE A 277 -2.53 13.82 -21.05
C PHE A 277 -2.15 14.49 -19.72
N ASP A 278 -2.18 15.83 -19.63
CA ASP A 278 -2.03 16.59 -18.39
C ASP A 278 -3.35 16.63 -17.59
N GLU A 279 -4.47 16.39 -18.25
CA GLU A 279 -5.76 16.28 -17.60
C GLU A 279 -5.89 14.94 -16.89
N GLU A 280 -6.13 14.96 -15.58
CA GLU A 280 -6.19 13.75 -14.75
C GLU A 280 -7.07 12.65 -15.34
N PRO A 281 -8.32 12.90 -15.83
CA PRO A 281 -9.16 11.86 -16.40
C PRO A 281 -8.52 11.14 -17.60
N ASN A 282 -7.84 11.89 -18.48
CA ASN A 282 -7.19 11.33 -19.66
C ASN A 282 -5.90 10.59 -19.30
N ALA A 283 -5.12 11.12 -18.37
CA ALA A 283 -3.93 10.47 -17.84
C ALA A 283 -4.26 9.14 -17.16
N VAL A 284 -5.32 9.08 -16.35
CA VAL A 284 -5.83 7.84 -15.72
C VAL A 284 -6.18 6.80 -16.77
N LYS A 285 -6.94 7.19 -17.81
CA LYS A 285 -7.36 6.28 -18.88
C LYS A 285 -6.16 5.78 -19.68
N TRP A 286 -5.22 6.68 -20.01
CA TRP A 286 -4.01 6.30 -20.70
C TRP A 286 -3.22 5.24 -19.93
N LEU A 287 -2.92 5.47 -18.65
CA LEU A 287 -2.20 4.52 -17.83
C LEU A 287 -2.97 3.21 -17.63
N PHE A 288 -4.30 3.26 -17.58
CA PHE A 288 -5.13 2.06 -17.56
C PHE A 288 -4.88 1.19 -18.79
N TYR A 289 -5.00 1.76 -20.00
CA TYR A 289 -4.77 1.01 -21.24
C TYR A 289 -3.32 0.56 -21.38
N VAL A 290 -2.36 1.41 -21.04
CA VAL A 290 -0.93 1.02 -21.05
C VAL A 290 -0.70 -0.17 -20.12
N SER A 291 -1.29 -0.19 -18.94
CA SER A 291 -1.17 -1.31 -18.00
C SER A 291 -1.64 -2.64 -18.61
N TRP A 292 -2.70 -2.64 -19.42
CA TRP A 292 -3.17 -3.84 -20.13
C TRP A 292 -2.34 -4.20 -21.35
N VAL A 293 -1.79 -3.22 -22.05
CA VAL A 293 -0.96 -3.44 -23.25
C VAL A 293 0.40 -4.03 -22.88
N LEU A 294 1.02 -3.60 -21.78
CA LEU A 294 2.34 -4.06 -21.36
C LEU A 294 2.46 -5.58 -21.20
N PRO A 295 1.56 -6.30 -20.50
CA PRO A 295 1.63 -7.75 -20.41
C PRO A 295 1.38 -8.44 -21.76
N LEU A 296 0.54 -7.89 -22.64
CA LEU A 296 0.35 -8.41 -24.00
C LEU A 296 1.64 -8.30 -24.81
N VAL A 297 2.32 -7.16 -24.75
CA VAL A 297 3.64 -6.97 -25.41
C VAL A 297 4.65 -7.95 -24.86
N ALA A 298 4.68 -8.17 -23.54
CA ALA A 298 5.58 -9.14 -22.92
C ALA A 298 5.33 -10.58 -23.43
N VAL A 299 4.06 -10.98 -23.60
CA VAL A 299 3.71 -12.26 -24.22
C VAL A 299 4.21 -12.33 -25.65
N VAL A 300 4.01 -11.29 -26.46
CA VAL A 300 4.52 -11.23 -27.85
C VAL A 300 6.05 -11.38 -27.89
N ILE A 301 6.77 -10.69 -27.01
CA ILE A 301 8.23 -10.82 -26.89
C ILE A 301 8.62 -12.26 -26.51
N ALA A 302 7.89 -12.85 -25.57
CA ALA A 302 8.20 -14.20 -25.07
C ALA A 302 7.98 -15.31 -26.12
N VAL A 303 7.01 -15.15 -27.04
CA VAL A 303 6.75 -16.14 -28.09
C VAL A 303 7.62 -15.95 -29.34
N ARG A 304 8.27 -14.81 -29.53
CA ARG A 304 9.15 -14.55 -30.66
C ARG A 304 10.49 -15.27 -30.50
N PRO A 305 11.03 -15.91 -31.57
CA PRO A 305 12.24 -16.74 -31.49
C PRO A 305 13.55 -15.91 -31.59
N SER A 306 13.65 -14.77 -30.88
CA SER A 306 14.91 -14.02 -30.81
C SER A 306 15.87 -14.65 -29.80
N PRO A 307 17.12 -14.98 -30.19
CA PRO A 307 18.11 -15.58 -29.29
C PRO A 307 18.40 -14.76 -28.04
N GLN A 308 18.41 -13.44 -28.17
CA GLN A 308 18.67 -12.50 -27.06
C GLN A 308 17.60 -12.54 -26.00
N TRP A 309 16.34 -12.77 -26.40
CA TRP A 309 15.19 -12.75 -25.51
C TRP A 309 14.82 -14.12 -24.95
N ARG A 310 15.41 -15.18 -25.46
CA ARG A 310 15.13 -16.57 -25.04
C ARG A 310 15.35 -16.77 -23.55
N GLN A 311 16.41 -16.20 -22.99
CA GLN A 311 16.72 -16.30 -21.57
C GLN A 311 15.70 -15.57 -20.66
N TRP A 312 15.03 -14.53 -21.19
CA TRP A 312 14.05 -13.74 -20.45
C TRP A 312 12.61 -14.24 -20.59
N ARG A 313 12.39 -15.17 -21.52
CA ARG A 313 11.07 -15.74 -21.79
C ARG A 313 10.35 -16.21 -20.52
N PRO A 314 10.97 -16.97 -19.59
CA PRO A 314 10.30 -17.39 -18.37
C PRO A 314 9.87 -16.23 -17.48
N ALA A 315 10.71 -15.20 -17.34
CA ALA A 315 10.38 -14.00 -16.56
C ALA A 315 9.22 -13.22 -17.20
N LEU A 316 9.27 -13.00 -18.53
CA LEU A 316 8.23 -12.25 -19.23
C LEU A 316 6.86 -12.94 -19.16
N VAL A 317 6.81 -14.26 -19.31
CA VAL A 317 5.57 -15.04 -19.13
C VAL A 317 5.04 -14.90 -17.71
N ALA A 318 5.91 -15.05 -16.72
CA ALA A 318 5.53 -14.96 -15.32
C ALA A 318 5.01 -13.57 -14.95
N LEU A 319 5.72 -12.51 -15.36
CA LEU A 319 5.32 -11.13 -15.09
C LEU A 319 4.03 -10.74 -15.84
N ALA A 320 3.84 -11.23 -17.07
CA ALA A 320 2.61 -11.00 -17.81
C ALA A 320 1.41 -11.67 -17.12
N LEU A 321 1.52 -12.93 -16.71
CA LEU A 321 0.46 -13.63 -15.98
C LEU A 321 0.17 -12.95 -14.63
N MET A 322 1.20 -12.55 -13.91
CA MET A 322 1.06 -11.80 -12.66
C MET A 322 0.33 -10.47 -12.90
N ALA A 323 0.67 -9.73 -13.96
CA ALA A 323 0.02 -8.48 -14.32
C ALA A 323 -1.46 -8.69 -14.70
N PHE A 324 -1.79 -9.71 -15.49
CA PHE A 324 -3.17 -10.00 -15.88
C PHE A 324 -4.10 -10.28 -14.70
N VAL A 325 -3.58 -10.82 -13.60
CA VAL A 325 -4.37 -11.04 -12.37
C VAL A 325 -4.35 -9.80 -11.47
N LEU A 326 -3.23 -9.07 -11.43
CA LEU A 326 -3.06 -7.89 -10.60
C LEU A 326 -3.89 -6.68 -11.07
N ILE A 327 -3.92 -6.44 -12.40
CA ILE A 327 -4.61 -5.28 -13.00
C ILE A 327 -6.10 -5.23 -12.64
N PRO A 328 -6.91 -6.28 -12.87
CA PRO A 328 -8.34 -6.24 -12.53
C PRO A 328 -8.58 -6.14 -11.02
N ALA A 329 -7.65 -6.62 -10.20
CA ALA A 329 -7.76 -6.55 -8.76
C ALA A 329 -7.51 -5.13 -8.22
N PHE A 330 -6.58 -4.38 -8.83
CA PHE A 330 -6.22 -3.05 -8.36
C PHE A 330 -6.92 -1.91 -9.11
N LEU A 331 -7.16 -2.06 -10.41
CA LEU A 331 -7.80 -1.01 -11.21
C LEU A 331 -9.34 -1.05 -11.09
N ARG A 332 -9.83 -1.23 -9.89
CA ARG A 332 -11.23 -1.07 -9.50
C ARG A 332 -11.37 0.20 -8.63
N GLY A 333 -12.43 0.94 -8.77
CA GLY A 333 -12.71 2.15 -7.99
C GLY A 333 -11.75 3.30 -8.29
N ASN A 334 -11.10 3.87 -7.27
CA ASN A 334 -10.18 5.01 -7.42
C ASN A 334 -8.89 4.60 -8.15
N THR A 335 -8.95 4.56 -9.48
CA THR A 335 -7.91 4.04 -10.37
C THR A 335 -6.61 4.86 -10.26
N ALA A 336 -6.71 6.18 -10.15
CA ALA A 336 -5.54 7.07 -10.05
C ALA A 336 -4.62 6.68 -8.88
N ALA A 337 -5.20 6.45 -7.70
CA ALA A 337 -4.47 6.08 -6.50
C ALA A 337 -3.87 4.65 -6.55
N ARG A 338 -4.24 3.81 -7.53
CA ARG A 338 -3.84 2.40 -7.59
C ARG A 338 -2.68 2.13 -8.55
N PHE A 339 -2.37 3.02 -9.47
CA PHE A 339 -1.24 2.81 -10.39
C PHE A 339 0.10 2.68 -9.65
N GLY A 340 0.31 3.47 -8.61
CA GLY A 340 1.49 3.37 -7.76
C GLY A 340 1.66 1.98 -7.12
N ASP A 341 0.56 1.34 -6.74
CA ASP A 341 0.57 0.02 -6.12
C ASP A 341 1.09 -1.09 -7.06
N MET A 342 0.89 -0.93 -8.38
CA MET A 342 1.33 -1.89 -9.42
C MET A 342 2.67 -1.52 -10.03
N ALA A 343 3.24 -0.37 -9.69
CA ALA A 343 4.43 0.18 -10.32
C ALA A 343 5.60 -0.80 -10.49
N PRO A 344 5.94 -1.69 -9.53
CA PRO A 344 7.06 -2.62 -9.71
C PRO A 344 6.89 -3.56 -10.91
N VAL A 345 5.68 -4.09 -11.12
CA VAL A 345 5.41 -5.02 -12.22
C VAL A 345 5.34 -4.28 -13.55
N THR A 346 4.57 -3.19 -13.60
CA THR A 346 4.36 -2.40 -14.82
C THR A 346 5.65 -1.71 -15.29
N ALA A 347 6.49 -1.20 -14.38
CA ALA A 347 7.78 -0.61 -14.71
C ALA A 347 8.75 -1.62 -15.32
N VAL A 348 8.81 -2.84 -14.78
CA VAL A 348 9.69 -3.89 -15.36
C VAL A 348 9.19 -4.33 -16.75
N LEU A 349 7.87 -4.47 -16.94
CA LEU A 349 7.28 -4.77 -18.25
C LEU A 349 7.49 -3.62 -19.24
N PHE A 350 7.37 -2.38 -18.78
CA PHE A 350 7.66 -1.19 -19.58
C PHE A 350 9.13 -1.15 -20.01
N ALA A 351 10.06 -1.39 -19.10
CA ALA A 351 11.49 -1.48 -19.41
C ALA A 351 11.80 -2.58 -20.43
N ALA A 352 11.18 -3.76 -20.28
CA ALA A 352 11.31 -4.86 -21.23
C ALA A 352 10.78 -4.49 -22.63
N SER A 353 9.64 -3.83 -22.70
CA SER A 353 9.00 -3.37 -23.94
C SER A 353 9.89 -2.37 -24.68
N LEU A 354 10.43 -1.37 -23.98
CA LEU A 354 11.36 -0.39 -24.55
C LEU A 354 12.67 -1.06 -25.01
N ALA A 355 13.26 -1.92 -24.19
CA ALA A 355 14.48 -2.62 -24.55
C ALA A 355 14.29 -3.51 -25.79
N TRP A 356 13.09 -4.08 -25.97
CA TRP A 356 12.77 -4.86 -27.16
C TRP A 356 12.64 -4.00 -28.42
N VAL A 357 12.08 -2.80 -28.34
CA VAL A 357 11.98 -1.87 -29.47
C VAL A 357 13.38 -1.38 -29.90
N PHE A 358 14.23 -1.01 -28.94
CA PHE A 358 15.56 -0.46 -29.19
C PHE A 358 16.68 -1.51 -29.28
N ARG A 359 16.33 -2.76 -29.60
CA ARG A 359 17.32 -3.82 -29.76
C ARG A 359 18.25 -3.62 -30.97
N GLU A 360 19.48 -4.03 -30.84
CA GLU A 360 20.53 -3.86 -31.89
C GLU A 360 20.23 -4.59 -33.19
N ASP A 361 19.48 -5.70 -33.15
CA ASP A 361 19.11 -6.54 -34.30
C ASP A 361 17.86 -6.06 -35.05
N ALA A 362 17.26 -4.95 -34.65
CA ALA A 362 16.06 -4.41 -35.32
C ALA A 362 16.40 -3.84 -36.69
N SER A 363 15.60 -4.18 -37.71
CA SER A 363 15.77 -3.59 -39.04
C SER A 363 15.55 -2.07 -38.98
N ARG A 364 16.22 -1.31 -39.87
CA ARG A 364 16.09 0.16 -39.91
C ARG A 364 14.63 0.61 -40.03
N ARG A 365 13.78 -0.11 -40.79
CA ARG A 365 12.34 0.19 -40.91
C ARG A 365 11.60 -0.07 -39.62
N ALA A 366 11.91 -1.16 -38.90
CA ALA A 366 11.33 -1.48 -37.60
C ALA A 366 11.78 -0.47 -36.53
N LEU A 367 13.04 -0.01 -36.58
CA LEU A 367 13.55 1.04 -35.70
C LEU A 367 12.88 2.39 -35.95
N VAL A 368 12.71 2.80 -37.22
CA VAL A 368 12.08 4.08 -37.56
C VAL A 368 10.58 4.04 -37.18
N GLY A 369 9.84 3.03 -37.65
CA GLY A 369 8.38 2.95 -37.35
C GLY A 369 8.08 2.63 -35.89
N GLY A 370 8.68 1.55 -35.37
CA GLY A 370 8.47 1.10 -33.99
C GLY A 370 9.10 2.04 -32.95
N GLY A 371 10.26 2.62 -33.28
CA GLY A 371 10.94 3.59 -32.42
C GLY A 371 10.16 4.88 -32.27
N SER A 372 9.64 5.43 -33.37
CA SER A 372 8.80 6.64 -33.31
C SER A 372 7.53 6.42 -32.48
N ALA A 373 6.84 5.29 -32.71
CA ALA A 373 5.67 4.93 -31.92
C ALA A 373 6.02 4.77 -30.43
N ALA A 374 7.14 4.11 -30.12
CA ALA A 374 7.59 3.93 -28.73
C ALA A 374 7.93 5.27 -28.07
N VAL A 375 8.54 6.23 -28.78
CA VAL A 375 8.84 7.56 -28.26
C VAL A 375 7.55 8.32 -27.95
N VAL A 376 6.55 8.29 -28.83
CA VAL A 376 5.24 8.92 -28.60
C VAL A 376 4.53 8.30 -27.40
N LEU A 377 4.47 6.97 -27.34
CA LEU A 377 3.87 6.25 -26.22
C LEU A 377 4.60 6.52 -24.90
N MET A 378 5.93 6.60 -24.93
CA MET A 378 6.74 6.95 -23.77
C MET A 378 6.46 8.39 -23.31
N ALA A 379 6.44 9.35 -24.23
CA ALA A 379 6.14 10.75 -23.90
C ALA A 379 4.75 10.90 -23.26
N ALA A 380 3.71 10.28 -23.84
CA ALA A 380 2.37 10.27 -23.27
C ALA A 380 2.32 9.58 -21.88
N THR A 381 3.07 8.50 -21.70
CA THR A 381 3.16 7.82 -20.39
C THR A 381 3.86 8.69 -19.35
N VAL A 382 4.97 9.33 -19.71
CA VAL A 382 5.70 10.26 -18.82
C VAL A 382 4.79 11.41 -18.43
N GLN A 383 4.10 12.04 -19.38
CA GLN A 383 3.18 13.13 -19.14
C GLN A 383 2.02 12.71 -18.21
N SER A 384 1.42 11.54 -18.46
CA SER A 384 0.36 11.00 -17.60
C SER A 384 0.85 10.69 -16.17
N VAL A 385 2.07 10.12 -16.02
CA VAL A 385 2.69 9.89 -14.70
C VAL A 385 2.94 11.23 -14.01
N TRP A 386 3.39 12.24 -14.75
CA TRP A 386 3.67 13.57 -14.23
C TRP A 386 2.41 14.24 -13.69
N ALA A 387 1.30 14.13 -14.44
CA ALA A 387 0.01 14.70 -14.05
C ALA A 387 -0.58 14.01 -12.81
N ILE A 388 -0.69 12.65 -12.83
CA ILE A 388 -1.29 11.88 -11.73
C ILE A 388 -0.42 11.90 -10.47
N GLY A 389 0.91 11.83 -10.65
CA GLY A 389 1.85 11.78 -9.53
C GLY A 389 2.09 13.13 -8.86
N GLY A 390 1.55 14.22 -9.39
CA GLY A 390 1.80 15.56 -8.84
C GLY A 390 3.30 15.93 -8.80
N VAL A 391 4.09 15.41 -9.75
CA VAL A 391 5.56 15.38 -9.68
C VAL A 391 6.17 16.77 -9.51
N THR A 392 5.62 17.78 -10.17
CA THR A 392 6.10 19.16 -10.03
C THR A 392 5.98 19.63 -8.59
N ASN A 393 4.82 19.43 -7.97
CA ASN A 393 4.57 19.81 -6.58
C ASN A 393 5.47 19.02 -5.61
N ASP A 394 5.61 17.71 -5.83
CA ASP A 394 6.45 16.86 -4.98
C ASP A 394 7.93 17.26 -5.04
N LEU A 395 8.45 17.58 -6.24
CA LEU A 395 9.82 18.07 -6.41
C LEU A 395 10.02 19.44 -5.75
N ASP A 396 9.04 20.31 -5.82
CA ASP A 396 9.08 21.63 -5.21
C ASP A 396 9.05 21.56 -3.69
N VAL A 397 8.05 20.93 -3.12
CA VAL A 397 7.88 20.77 -1.67
C VAL A 397 9.05 20.00 -1.04
N SER A 398 9.60 19.00 -1.73
CA SER A 398 10.75 18.25 -1.25
C SER A 398 12.09 18.97 -1.33
N GLY A 399 12.14 20.11 -2.06
CA GLY A 399 13.36 20.88 -2.29
C GLY A 399 14.22 20.42 -3.46
N TRP A 400 13.82 19.36 -4.18
CA TRP A 400 14.58 18.82 -5.32
C TRP A 400 14.62 19.74 -6.52
N SER A 401 13.62 20.60 -6.72
CA SER A 401 13.61 21.63 -7.77
C SER A 401 14.50 22.84 -7.42
N HIS A 402 15.02 22.95 -6.21
CA HIS A 402 15.77 24.13 -5.74
C HIS A 402 17.28 23.83 -5.61
N SER A 403 17.71 23.24 -4.49
CA SER A 403 19.12 23.01 -4.22
C SER A 403 19.35 21.87 -3.23
N PRO A 404 20.55 21.27 -3.17
CA PRO A 404 20.89 20.31 -2.12
C PRO A 404 20.68 20.83 -0.70
N ALA A 405 20.94 22.12 -0.47
CA ALA A 405 20.72 22.76 0.83
C ALA A 405 19.21 22.82 1.17
N ALA A 406 18.34 23.06 0.19
CA ALA A 406 16.90 23.04 0.37
C ALA A 406 16.40 21.64 0.76
N ILE A 407 16.91 20.57 0.12
CA ILE A 407 16.57 19.19 0.46
C ILE A 407 16.91 18.88 1.93
N VAL A 408 18.13 19.25 2.36
CA VAL A 408 18.60 19.04 3.74
C VAL A 408 17.76 19.83 4.75
N SER A 409 17.46 21.10 4.43
CA SER A 409 16.61 21.95 5.27
C SER A 409 15.21 21.39 5.43
N GLN A 410 14.58 20.94 4.33
CA GLN A 410 13.26 20.30 4.36
C GLN A 410 13.28 19.01 5.18
N SER A 411 14.28 18.14 4.95
CA SER A 411 14.44 16.90 5.73
C SER A 411 14.56 17.17 7.23
N SER A 412 15.36 18.18 7.62
CA SER A 412 15.54 18.55 9.02
C SER A 412 14.25 19.10 9.64
N ARG A 413 13.51 19.92 8.90
CA ARG A 413 12.21 20.47 9.34
C ARG A 413 11.19 19.34 9.54
N ARG A 414 11.03 18.44 8.55
CA ARG A 414 10.11 17.32 8.65
C ARG A 414 10.47 16.34 9.78
N TRP A 415 11.76 16.12 9.95
CA TRP A 415 12.24 15.31 11.06
C TRP A 415 11.81 15.86 12.42
N ALA A 416 12.02 17.17 12.65
CA ALA A 416 11.64 17.82 13.89
C ALA A 416 10.10 17.84 14.10
N GLU A 417 9.35 18.16 13.06
CA GLU A 417 7.89 18.17 13.07
C GLU A 417 7.30 16.80 13.42
N LEU A 418 7.67 15.76 12.66
CA LEU A 418 7.16 14.41 12.89
C LEU A 418 7.63 13.78 14.20
N GLN A 419 8.75 14.23 14.76
CA GLN A 419 9.24 13.80 16.06
C GLN A 419 8.34 14.27 17.22
N GLN A 420 7.72 15.43 17.07
CA GLN A 420 6.84 16.00 18.10
C GLN A 420 5.44 15.39 18.04
N LEU A 421 5.00 14.89 16.88
CA LEU A 421 3.69 14.31 16.69
C LEU A 421 3.62 12.86 17.20
N PRO A 422 2.51 12.41 17.84
CA PRO A 422 1.27 13.16 18.08
C PRO A 422 1.27 14.00 19.37
N ARG A 423 2.32 13.99 20.18
CA ARG A 423 2.34 14.67 21.51
C ARG A 423 2.02 16.16 21.41
N ALA A 424 2.42 16.82 20.34
CA ALA A 424 2.13 18.24 20.11
C ALA A 424 0.61 18.52 20.03
N TYR A 425 -0.19 17.51 19.67
CA TYR A 425 -1.65 17.65 19.58
C TYR A 425 -2.35 17.63 20.94
N TRP A 426 -1.70 17.13 22.02
CA TRP A 426 -2.35 16.96 23.31
C TRP A 426 -2.46 18.25 24.12
N ALA A 427 -1.71 19.27 23.75
CA ALA A 427 -1.67 20.56 24.43
C ALA A 427 -1.74 21.71 23.41
N GLY A 428 -2.12 22.88 23.89
CA GLY A 428 -2.21 24.08 23.06
C GLY A 428 -3.59 24.32 22.47
N THR A 429 -3.69 25.29 21.59
CA THR A 429 -4.92 25.60 20.84
C THR A 429 -5.06 24.63 19.68
N PRO A 430 -6.20 23.93 19.52
CA PRO A 430 -6.38 22.99 18.42
C PRO A 430 -6.43 23.72 17.08
N GLU A 431 -5.62 23.25 16.13
CA GLU A 431 -5.53 23.80 14.76
C GLU A 431 -6.71 23.34 13.87
N SER A 432 -7.38 22.28 14.26
CA SER A 432 -8.51 21.71 13.53
C SER A 432 -9.50 21.01 14.46
N PRO A 433 -10.74 20.77 14.02
CA PRO A 433 -11.73 20.02 14.80
C PRO A 433 -11.27 18.62 15.19
N SER A 434 -10.58 17.87 14.30
CA SER A 434 -10.02 16.55 14.66
C SER A 434 -8.98 16.65 15.76
N ILE A 435 -8.14 17.70 15.80
CA ILE A 435 -7.18 17.89 16.89
C ILE A 435 -7.90 18.20 18.19
N ALA A 436 -9.00 18.96 18.17
CA ALA A 436 -9.85 19.18 19.36
C ALA A 436 -10.45 17.85 19.87
N ALA A 437 -10.90 16.99 18.96
CA ALA A 437 -11.40 15.65 19.31
C ALA A 437 -10.29 14.76 19.90
N VAL A 438 -9.07 14.80 19.34
CA VAL A 438 -7.89 14.11 19.88
C VAL A 438 -7.57 14.62 21.30
N GLN A 439 -7.59 15.94 21.53
CA GLN A 439 -7.41 16.53 22.86
C GLN A 439 -8.46 16.06 23.86
N TYR A 440 -9.73 16.07 23.46
CA TYR A 440 -10.83 15.57 24.28
C TYR A 440 -10.58 14.12 24.70
N LEU A 441 -10.33 13.24 23.75
CA LEU A 441 -10.09 11.82 24.03
C LEU A 441 -8.88 11.62 24.93
N HIS A 442 -7.78 12.33 24.66
CA HIS A 442 -6.57 12.25 25.48
C HIS A 442 -6.77 12.75 26.90
N ALA A 443 -7.49 13.86 27.07
CA ALA A 443 -7.73 14.50 28.36
C ALA A 443 -8.87 13.84 29.18
N CYS A 444 -9.84 13.21 28.54
CA CYS A 444 -11.06 12.75 29.20
C CYS A 444 -11.21 11.24 29.35
N THR A 445 -10.20 10.47 28.92
CA THR A 445 -10.15 9.02 29.11
C THR A 445 -8.82 8.60 29.73
N ARG A 446 -8.79 7.50 30.47
CA ARG A 446 -7.55 6.93 31.02
C ARG A 446 -6.78 6.17 29.92
N PRO A 447 -5.45 6.02 30.03
CA PRO A 447 -4.68 5.19 29.10
C PRO A 447 -5.13 3.71 29.04
N SER A 448 -5.74 3.22 30.12
CA SER A 448 -6.31 1.86 30.19
C SER A 448 -7.69 1.74 29.54
N ASP A 449 -8.41 2.83 29.38
CA ASP A 449 -9.72 2.84 28.75
C ASP A 449 -9.60 2.63 27.24
N ARG A 450 -10.66 2.09 26.66
CA ARG A 450 -10.82 1.94 25.23
C ARG A 450 -11.96 2.82 24.74
N VAL A 451 -11.92 3.21 23.51
CA VAL A 451 -12.96 4.02 22.87
C VAL A 451 -13.48 3.28 21.64
N LEU A 452 -14.79 3.22 21.49
CA LEU A 452 -15.41 2.70 20.29
C LEU A 452 -15.75 3.87 19.36
N VAL A 453 -15.38 3.75 18.08
CA VAL A 453 -15.72 4.74 17.07
C VAL A 453 -16.60 4.09 16.00
N ILE A 454 -17.87 4.51 15.96
CA ILE A 454 -18.87 4.11 14.96
C ILE A 454 -18.92 5.21 13.90
N SER A 455 -17.92 5.25 13.09
CA SER A 455 -17.65 6.15 11.96
C SER A 455 -16.30 5.78 11.34
N TYR A 456 -15.94 6.36 10.20
CA TYR A 456 -14.61 6.22 9.63
C TYR A 456 -13.71 7.41 10.00
N GLN A 457 -13.16 7.40 11.22
CA GLN A 457 -12.22 8.39 11.74
C GLN A 457 -11.05 7.65 12.43
N PRO A 458 -10.26 6.88 11.67
CA PRO A 458 -9.27 5.97 12.25
C PRO A 458 -8.08 6.69 12.89
N GLU A 459 -7.87 7.98 12.59
CA GLU A 459 -6.79 8.80 13.11
C GLU A 459 -6.99 9.22 14.58
N LEU A 460 -8.24 9.35 15.04
CA LEU A 460 -8.54 9.92 16.35
C LEU A 460 -7.89 9.15 17.50
N LEU A 461 -8.01 7.83 17.50
CA LEU A 461 -7.55 7.00 18.61
C LEU A 461 -6.01 6.87 18.66
N PRO A 462 -5.31 6.57 17.55
CA PRO A 462 -3.86 6.53 17.55
C PRO A 462 -3.21 7.87 17.90
N LEU A 463 -3.78 8.99 17.44
CA LEU A 463 -3.28 10.33 17.74
C LEU A 463 -3.58 10.74 19.18
N ALA A 464 -4.69 10.30 19.77
CA ALA A 464 -5.00 10.49 21.17
C ALA A 464 -4.23 9.56 22.12
N ASP A 465 -3.43 8.64 21.58
CA ASP A 465 -2.79 7.55 22.32
C ASP A 465 -3.79 6.70 23.10
N ARG A 466 -4.90 6.35 22.44
CA ARG A 466 -5.99 5.53 23.00
C ARG A 466 -6.17 4.27 22.17
N ARG A 467 -6.63 3.22 22.86
CA ARG A 467 -6.94 1.94 22.24
C ARG A 467 -8.38 1.91 21.76
N PHE A 468 -8.64 1.21 20.68
CA PHE A 468 -10.00 0.99 20.22
C PHE A 468 -10.70 -0.13 21.01
N ALA A 469 -12.02 -0.05 21.08
CA ALA A 469 -12.90 -1.06 21.65
C ALA A 469 -13.54 -1.92 20.55
N GLY A 470 -14.21 -3.00 20.95
CA GLY A 470 -14.99 -3.83 20.05
C GLY A 470 -14.16 -4.66 19.05
N GLY A 471 -12.83 -4.65 19.19
CA GLY A 471 -11.94 -5.44 18.34
C GLY A 471 -11.65 -4.84 16.96
N ARG A 472 -12.11 -3.61 16.66
CA ARG A 472 -11.89 -2.94 15.35
C ARG A 472 -11.46 -1.48 15.56
N ALA A 473 -10.56 -1.01 14.70
CA ALA A 473 -10.06 0.37 14.75
C ALA A 473 -11.15 1.41 14.45
N SER A 474 -12.11 1.04 13.61
CA SER A 474 -13.32 1.79 13.30
C SER A 474 -14.45 0.83 12.98
N VAL A 475 -15.67 1.20 13.31
CA VAL A 475 -16.88 0.50 12.89
C VAL A 475 -17.59 1.37 11.86
N ILE A 476 -17.50 0.93 10.59
CA ILE A 476 -18.21 1.63 9.51
C ILE A 476 -19.56 0.94 9.37
N PRO A 477 -20.71 1.62 9.57
CA PRO A 477 -22.03 1.03 9.45
C PRO A 477 -22.13 0.28 8.13
N GLY A 478 -22.50 0.42 7.14
CA GLY A 478 -22.57 -0.35 5.90
C GLY A 478 -21.55 -1.50 5.64
N LEU A 479 -20.55 -1.67 6.54
CA LEU A 479 -19.56 -2.76 6.48
C LEU A 479 -19.69 -3.80 7.61
N VAL A 480 -20.52 -3.57 8.59
CA VAL A 480 -20.76 -4.45 9.74
C VAL A 480 -22.24 -4.83 9.77
N THR A 481 -22.80 -5.11 8.63
CA THR A 481 -24.24 -5.42 8.47
C THR A 481 -24.59 -6.83 8.95
N ASP A 482 -23.64 -7.75 8.96
CA ASP A 482 -23.84 -9.12 9.41
C ASP A 482 -24.07 -9.19 10.93
N ASP A 483 -25.11 -9.90 11.34
CA ASP A 483 -25.52 -10.06 12.73
C ASP A 483 -24.45 -10.69 13.61
N ASP A 484 -23.73 -11.69 13.10
CA ASP A 484 -22.71 -12.40 13.88
C ASP A 484 -21.47 -11.52 14.09
N HIS A 485 -21.13 -10.68 13.11
CA HIS A 485 -20.08 -9.65 13.26
C HIS A 485 -20.47 -8.61 14.30
N GLN A 486 -21.72 -8.14 14.32
CA GLN A 486 -22.20 -7.21 15.35
C GLN A 486 -22.16 -7.83 16.75
N ARG A 487 -22.62 -9.08 16.90
CA ARG A 487 -22.55 -9.82 18.17
C ARG A 487 -21.10 -10.07 18.61
N GLN A 488 -20.19 -10.33 17.68
CA GLN A 488 -18.77 -10.50 17.98
C GLN A 488 -18.17 -9.19 18.52
N LEU A 489 -18.47 -8.07 17.90
CA LEU A 489 -18.03 -6.74 18.34
C LEU A 489 -18.53 -6.44 19.75
N ILE A 490 -19.81 -6.71 20.05
CA ILE A 490 -20.39 -6.55 21.38
C ILE A 490 -19.68 -7.43 22.41
N ARG A 491 -19.39 -8.70 22.09
CA ARG A 491 -18.64 -9.58 23.00
C ARG A 491 -17.25 -9.05 23.36
N PHE A 492 -16.53 -8.40 22.41
CA PHE A 492 -15.27 -7.71 22.72
C PHE A 492 -15.52 -6.46 23.58
N TRP A 493 -16.51 -5.66 23.21
CA TRP A 493 -16.86 -4.43 23.90
C TRP A 493 -17.19 -4.68 25.37
N GLU A 494 -18.03 -5.67 25.68
CA GLU A 494 -18.45 -6.00 27.06
C GLU A 494 -17.32 -6.46 27.99
N ARG A 495 -16.21 -6.93 27.43
CA ARG A 495 -15.01 -7.33 28.19
C ARG A 495 -14.03 -6.19 28.44
N GLN A 496 -14.33 -5.01 27.94
CA GLN A 496 -13.45 -3.87 27.92
C GLN A 496 -14.03 -2.69 28.70
N SER A 497 -13.15 -1.83 29.24
CA SER A 497 -13.55 -0.57 29.85
C SER A 497 -13.75 0.47 28.75
N VAL A 498 -14.98 0.80 28.42
CA VAL A 498 -15.35 1.70 27.33
C VAL A 498 -16.24 2.83 27.87
N PRO A 499 -15.65 3.87 28.47
CA PRO A 499 -16.45 4.98 29.04
C PRO A 499 -17.13 5.82 27.97
N ILE A 500 -16.58 5.86 26.76
CA ILE A 500 -17.02 6.72 25.66
C ILE A 500 -17.15 5.92 24.36
N VAL A 501 -18.25 6.16 23.65
CA VAL A 501 -18.46 5.73 22.27
C VAL A 501 -18.66 6.99 21.41
N LEU A 502 -17.95 7.09 20.31
CA LEU A 502 -18.14 8.14 19.31
C LEU A 502 -18.99 7.60 18.18
N VAL A 503 -20.06 8.29 17.84
CA VAL A 503 -21.02 7.83 16.83
C VAL A 503 -21.29 8.95 15.83
N GLU A 504 -21.21 8.66 14.55
CA GLU A 504 -21.73 9.55 13.52
C GLU A 504 -23.26 9.44 13.51
N PRO A 505 -23.98 10.55 13.77
CA PRO A 505 -25.43 10.50 13.90
C PRO A 505 -26.09 10.44 12.52
N ALA A 506 -26.39 9.25 12.07
CA ALA A 506 -27.25 9.03 10.93
C ALA A 506 -28.37 8.06 11.34
N GLU A 507 -29.62 8.46 11.12
CA GLU A 507 -30.77 7.57 11.35
C GLU A 507 -30.62 6.25 10.58
N GLU A 508 -29.95 6.30 9.44
CA GLU A 508 -29.62 5.15 8.62
C GLU A 508 -28.78 4.09 9.35
N HIS A 509 -27.91 4.49 10.28
CA HIS A 509 -27.06 3.55 11.02
C HIS A 509 -27.84 2.60 11.93
N ALA A 510 -28.98 3.04 12.44
CA ALA A 510 -29.88 2.18 13.22
C ALA A 510 -30.39 0.99 12.39
N PHE A 511 -30.55 1.16 11.08
CA PHE A 511 -31.00 0.10 10.17
C PHE A 511 -29.84 -0.78 9.69
N GLU A 512 -28.66 -0.22 9.55
CA GLU A 512 -27.48 -0.95 9.07
C GLU A 512 -26.81 -1.82 10.14
N ILE A 513 -26.85 -1.38 11.41
CA ILE A 513 -26.23 -2.06 12.56
C ILE A 513 -27.21 -2.20 13.74
N PRO A 514 -28.40 -2.80 13.55
CA PRO A 514 -29.49 -2.75 14.50
C PRO A 514 -29.15 -3.36 15.88
N ILE A 515 -28.38 -4.44 15.91
CA ILE A 515 -28.00 -5.13 17.15
C ILE A 515 -27.01 -4.28 17.95
N LEU A 516 -26.02 -3.72 17.26
CA LEU A 516 -25.03 -2.85 17.88
C LEU A 516 -25.65 -1.54 18.36
N TYR A 517 -26.52 -0.94 17.55
CA TYR A 517 -27.21 0.30 17.91
C TYR A 517 -28.13 0.13 19.13
N LYS A 518 -28.89 -0.97 19.19
CA LYS A 518 -29.69 -1.32 20.36
C LYS A 518 -28.84 -1.41 21.63
N HIS A 519 -27.71 -2.12 21.55
CA HIS A 519 -26.78 -2.25 22.68
C HIS A 519 -26.21 -0.89 23.13
N LEU A 520 -25.91 0.00 22.15
CA LEU A 520 -25.46 1.36 22.43
C LEU A 520 -26.51 2.15 23.26
N ILE A 521 -27.75 2.28 22.76
CA ILE A 521 -28.77 3.12 23.40
C ILE A 521 -29.24 2.57 24.75
N GLU A 522 -29.13 1.26 24.98
CA GLU A 522 -29.45 0.65 26.27
C GLU A 522 -28.42 1.02 27.36
N ARG A 523 -27.15 1.13 27.02
CA ARG A 523 -26.05 1.28 27.99
C ARG A 523 -25.45 2.68 28.05
N TYR A 524 -25.63 3.48 27.02
CA TYR A 524 -25.02 4.80 26.87
C TYR A 524 -26.07 5.89 26.74
N VAL A 525 -25.65 7.12 27.01
CA VAL A 525 -26.47 8.33 26.83
C VAL A 525 -25.70 9.30 25.94
N ASP A 526 -26.40 9.89 24.98
CA ASP A 526 -25.85 10.97 24.16
C ASP A 526 -25.57 12.19 25.06
N SER A 527 -24.31 12.63 25.01
CA SER A 527 -23.78 13.75 25.81
C SER A 527 -23.48 14.98 24.97
N GLY A 528 -23.70 14.92 23.67
CA GLY A 528 -23.58 16.06 22.79
C GLY A 528 -22.56 15.90 21.63
N PRO A 529 -22.51 16.89 20.75
CA PRO A 529 -21.74 16.85 19.54
C PRO A 529 -20.24 17.11 19.74
N LEU A 530 -19.42 16.39 18.98
CA LEU A 530 -17.97 16.53 18.89
C LEU A 530 -17.62 16.72 17.40
N PRO A 531 -17.35 17.93 16.93
CA PRO A 531 -16.95 18.17 15.55
C PRO A 531 -15.61 17.51 15.20
N VAL A 532 -15.49 16.99 13.99
CA VAL A 532 -14.26 16.46 13.39
C VAL A 532 -14.06 17.04 11.99
N ASN A 533 -12.94 16.70 11.33
CA ASN A 533 -12.64 17.23 10.00
C ASN A 533 -13.68 16.80 8.95
N GLY A 534 -13.71 17.51 7.83
CA GLY A 534 -14.62 17.21 6.71
C GLY A 534 -16.08 17.62 6.94
N GLY A 535 -16.37 18.41 7.99
CA GLY A 535 -17.74 18.81 8.34
C GLY A 535 -18.54 17.70 9.06
N THR A 536 -17.92 16.56 9.33
CA THR A 536 -18.53 15.48 10.12
C THR A 536 -18.65 15.90 11.58
N VAL A 537 -19.77 15.56 12.21
CA VAL A 537 -20.00 15.74 13.64
C VAL A 537 -20.24 14.37 14.23
N LEU A 538 -19.41 13.98 15.19
CA LEU A 538 -19.65 12.78 16.00
C LEU A 538 -20.45 13.16 17.23
N HIS A 539 -21.27 12.26 17.75
CA HIS A 539 -21.88 12.38 19.06
C HIS A 539 -21.13 11.54 20.08
N VAL A 540 -20.90 12.12 21.24
CA VAL A 540 -20.27 11.48 22.39
C VAL A 540 -21.33 10.74 23.20
N TYR A 541 -21.29 9.42 23.19
CA TYR A 541 -22.12 8.57 24.02
C TYR A 541 -21.34 8.16 25.26
N ALA A 542 -21.80 8.56 26.43
CA ALA A 542 -21.21 8.25 27.73
C ALA A 542 -21.88 7.04 28.40
N GLU A 543 -21.10 6.16 29.02
CA GLU A 543 -21.65 4.99 29.75
C GLU A 543 -22.49 5.40 30.92
N ARG A 544 -23.79 4.98 30.97
CA ARG A 544 -24.78 5.37 31.99
C ARG A 544 -24.36 4.99 33.41
N SER A 545 -23.64 3.91 33.58
CA SER A 545 -23.21 3.39 34.88
C SER A 545 -22.03 4.15 35.49
N ARG A 546 -21.33 5.00 34.68
CA ARG A 546 -20.17 5.77 35.12
C ARG A 546 -20.53 7.22 35.43
N GLN A 547 -20.04 7.70 36.56
CA GLN A 547 -20.10 9.12 36.85
C GLN A 547 -18.91 9.86 36.21
N PRO A 548 -19.16 10.93 35.47
CA PRO A 548 -18.07 11.77 34.95
C PRO A 548 -17.26 12.38 36.10
N SER A 549 -15.94 12.42 35.95
CA SER A 549 -15.03 13.10 36.88
C SER A 549 -14.94 14.61 36.65
N GLY A 550 -15.45 15.09 35.50
CA GLY A 550 -15.40 16.48 35.08
C GLY A 550 -16.06 16.69 33.72
N ALA A 551 -15.88 17.89 33.18
CA ALA A 551 -16.40 18.28 31.87
C ALA A 551 -15.28 18.93 31.04
N PHE A 552 -15.33 18.74 29.71
CA PHE A 552 -14.38 19.27 28.76
C PHE A 552 -15.00 20.27 27.80
N GLY A 553 -14.32 21.41 27.63
CA GLY A 553 -14.65 22.43 26.65
C GLY A 553 -15.98 23.15 26.86
N PRO A 554 -16.38 24.02 25.92
CA PRO A 554 -17.63 24.79 26.00
C PRO A 554 -18.87 23.91 25.95
N SER A 555 -18.82 22.77 25.29
CA SER A 555 -19.93 21.81 25.19
C SER A 555 -20.10 20.94 26.44
N ALA A 556 -19.28 21.14 27.48
CA ALA A 556 -19.31 20.39 28.74
C ALA A 556 -19.33 18.86 28.54
N LEU A 557 -18.60 18.32 27.56
CA LEU A 557 -18.52 16.89 27.29
C LEU A 557 -17.95 16.14 28.51
N PRO A 558 -18.45 14.94 28.85
CA PRO A 558 -18.08 14.24 30.09
C PRO A 558 -16.63 13.69 30.01
N CYS A 559 -15.91 13.81 31.14
CA CYS A 559 -14.56 13.23 31.33
C CYS A 559 -14.63 12.08 32.34
N PHE A 560 -13.78 11.06 32.19
CA PHE A 560 -13.73 9.83 32.99
C PHE A 560 -12.28 9.47 33.45
N GLN A 561 -11.50 10.47 33.78
CA GLN A 561 -10.12 10.26 34.29
C GLN A 561 -10.07 9.72 35.71
#